data_66249315b57ec19007a3858275b6afe4
#
_entry.id   66249315b57ec19007a3858275b6afe4
#
_cell.length_a   1.000
_cell.length_b   1.000
_cell.length_c   1.000
_cell.angle_alpha   90.00
_cell.angle_beta   90.00
_cell.angle_gamma   90.00
#
_symmetry.space_group_name_H-M   'P 1'
#
loop_
_entity.id
_entity.type
_entity.pdbx_description
1 polymer ?
#
loop_
_entity_poly.entity_id
_entity_poly.type
_entity_poly.pdbx_seq_one_letter_code
_entity_poly.pdbx_strand_id
1 'polypeptide(L)'
;MEFLLPTGLENLQLADPTLCLFYKNLEQRIIWLDQEVDEQCLDIIRHILRWNQEDKDIDPADRKPIRFFFFSPGGDLEVNNALIDTIKLSKTPVWGINVGRCYSAAAYIFLACHKRYCLASSQLLLHQGSGAFSGTY
;
A
#
# COMPACT_ATOMS: atom_id res chain seq x y z
N MET A 1 -6.86 -25.82 -2.38
CA MET A 1 -6.88 -25.38 -0.96
C MET A 1 -8.29 -25.61 -0.42
N GLU A 2 -8.39 -26.41 0.57
CA GLU A 2 -9.66 -26.62 1.25
C GLU A 2 -9.81 -25.57 2.35
N PHE A 3 -10.98 -24.93 2.38
CA PHE A 3 -11.35 -24.05 3.49
C PHE A 3 -12.20 -24.84 4.47
N LEU A 4 -11.67 -25.01 5.68
CA LEU A 4 -12.43 -25.62 6.76
C LEU A 4 -13.39 -24.57 7.32
N LEU A 5 -14.69 -24.81 7.10
CA LEU A 5 -15.75 -23.99 7.70
C LEU A 5 -16.15 -24.59 9.04
N PRO A 6 -16.45 -23.76 10.04
CA PRO A 6 -17.05 -24.26 11.28
C PRO A 6 -18.37 -24.98 10.98
N THR A 7 -18.67 -25.99 11.77
CA THR A 7 -19.94 -26.73 11.67
C THR A 7 -21.15 -25.78 11.80
N GLY A 8 -22.13 -25.94 10.94
CA GLY A 8 -23.29 -25.07 10.90
C GLY A 8 -23.23 -23.93 9.87
N LEU A 9 -22.12 -23.83 9.12
CA LEU A 9 -21.94 -22.83 8.09
C LEU A 9 -22.05 -23.40 6.67
N GLU A 10 -22.67 -24.56 6.53
CA GLU A 10 -22.77 -25.29 5.25
C GLU A 10 -23.53 -24.52 4.18
N ASN A 11 -24.39 -23.60 4.59
CA ASN A 11 -25.17 -22.76 3.67
C ASN A 11 -24.51 -21.40 3.37
N LEU A 12 -23.35 -21.13 3.93
CA LEU A 12 -22.63 -19.91 3.64
C LEU A 12 -21.88 -20.04 2.31
N GLN A 13 -21.95 -18.98 1.52
CA GLN A 13 -21.16 -18.88 0.31
C GLN A 13 -19.67 -18.80 0.68
N LEU A 14 -18.85 -19.61 0.03
CA LEU A 14 -17.40 -19.54 0.22
C LEU A 14 -16.89 -18.16 -0.20
N ALA A 15 -15.95 -17.63 0.58
CA ALA A 15 -15.29 -16.39 0.23
C ALA A 15 -14.50 -16.52 -1.10
N ASP A 16 -14.48 -15.45 -1.89
CA ASP A 16 -13.66 -15.37 -3.09
C ASP A 16 -12.19 -15.66 -2.72
N PRO A 17 -11.49 -16.56 -3.42
CA PRO A 17 -10.08 -16.83 -3.19
C PRO A 17 -9.19 -15.59 -3.22
N THR A 18 -9.48 -14.63 -4.11
CA THR A 18 -8.76 -13.36 -4.19
C THR A 18 -8.93 -12.55 -2.90
N LEU A 19 -10.13 -12.51 -2.34
CA LEU A 19 -10.41 -11.83 -1.08
C LEU A 19 -9.71 -12.55 0.09
N CYS A 20 -9.66 -13.88 0.08
CA CYS A 20 -8.93 -14.64 1.09
C CYS A 20 -7.43 -14.31 1.06
N LEU A 21 -6.83 -14.21 -0.13
CA LEU A 21 -5.44 -13.83 -0.29
C LEU A 21 -5.21 -12.40 0.24
N PHE A 22 -6.11 -11.48 -0.06
CA PHE A 22 -6.05 -10.11 0.45
C PHE A 22 -6.00 -10.07 1.97
N TYR A 23 -6.88 -10.81 2.65
CA TYR A 23 -6.88 -10.85 4.12
C TYR A 23 -5.63 -11.52 4.69
N LYS A 24 -5.14 -12.58 4.07
CA LYS A 24 -3.88 -13.22 4.48
C LYS A 24 -2.70 -12.28 4.34
N ASN A 25 -2.67 -11.49 3.26
CA ASN A 25 -1.65 -10.47 3.07
C ASN A 25 -1.71 -9.42 4.19
N LEU A 26 -2.91 -8.94 4.54
CA LEU A 26 -3.06 -7.99 5.64
C LEU A 26 -2.55 -8.54 6.97
N GLU A 27 -2.79 -9.81 7.28
CA GLU A 27 -2.24 -10.45 8.48
C GLU A 27 -0.71 -10.40 8.52
N GLN A 28 -0.07 -10.43 7.36
CA GLN A 28 1.37 -10.34 7.21
C GLN A 28 1.88 -8.92 6.99
N ARG A 29 1.00 -7.91 7.12
CA ARG A 29 1.30 -6.50 6.85
C ARG A 29 1.81 -6.27 5.43
N ILE A 30 1.21 -6.96 4.48
CA ILE A 30 1.48 -6.81 3.06
C ILE A 30 0.35 -5.99 2.43
N ILE A 31 0.72 -4.89 1.79
CA ILE A 31 -0.20 -4.05 1.01
C ILE A 31 0.36 -3.85 -0.39
N TRP A 32 -0.55 -3.59 -1.33
CA TRP A 32 -0.22 -3.40 -2.74
C TRP A 32 -0.75 -2.06 -3.25
N LEU A 33 0.09 -1.38 -4.03
CA LEU A 33 -0.33 -0.33 -4.94
C LEU A 33 -0.14 -0.87 -6.35
N ASP A 34 -1.17 -1.52 -6.88
CA ASP A 34 -1.17 -2.20 -8.17
C ASP A 34 -2.18 -1.59 -9.15
N GLN A 35 -2.48 -0.34 -8.97
CA GLN A 35 -3.44 0.42 -9.76
C GLN A 35 -2.98 1.86 -9.90
N GLU A 36 -3.75 2.66 -10.64
CA GLU A 36 -3.62 4.11 -10.62
C GLU A 36 -3.85 4.65 -9.21
N VAL A 37 -3.07 5.66 -8.83
CA VAL A 37 -3.25 6.33 -7.53
C VAL A 37 -4.54 7.14 -7.56
N ASP A 38 -5.52 6.72 -6.79
CA ASP A 38 -6.82 7.34 -6.64
C ASP A 38 -7.33 7.26 -5.19
N GLU A 39 -8.57 7.68 -4.97
CA GLU A 39 -9.17 7.69 -3.63
C GLU A 39 -9.29 6.31 -2.98
N GLN A 40 -9.32 5.22 -3.75
CA GLN A 40 -9.30 3.86 -3.20
C GLN A 40 -8.00 3.59 -2.45
N CYS A 41 -6.91 4.25 -2.82
CA CYS A 41 -5.63 4.13 -2.15
C CYS A 41 -5.62 4.72 -0.73
N LEU A 42 -6.66 5.44 -0.32
CA LEU A 42 -6.80 5.91 1.06
C LEU A 42 -6.91 4.74 2.05
N ASP A 43 -7.33 3.57 1.61
CA ASP A 43 -7.32 2.37 2.46
C ASP A 43 -5.90 1.99 2.91
N ILE A 44 -4.92 2.24 2.08
CA ILE A 44 -3.51 2.02 2.43
C ILE A 44 -3.13 2.89 3.65
N ILE A 45 -3.55 4.15 3.64
CA ILE A 45 -3.34 5.07 4.77
C ILE A 45 -3.99 4.53 6.04
N ARG A 46 -5.25 4.06 5.94
CA ARG A 46 -5.96 3.50 7.08
C ARG A 46 -5.23 2.30 7.69
N HIS A 47 -4.68 1.42 6.86
CA HIS A 47 -3.91 0.27 7.34
C HIS A 47 -2.60 0.70 8.02
N ILE A 48 -1.86 1.64 7.44
CA ILE A 48 -0.61 2.13 8.05
C ILE A 48 -0.90 2.75 9.42
N LEU A 49 -1.94 3.58 9.52
CA LEU A 49 -2.32 4.20 10.79
C LEU A 49 -2.74 3.16 11.82
N ARG A 50 -3.50 2.14 11.42
CA ARG A 50 -3.92 1.06 12.31
C ARG A 50 -2.73 0.28 12.85
N TRP A 51 -1.77 -0.09 12.00
CA TRP A 51 -0.59 -0.83 12.46
C TRP A 51 0.29 0.01 13.38
N ASN A 52 0.40 1.31 13.14
CA ASN A 52 1.07 2.21 14.08
C ASN A 52 0.37 2.24 15.44
N GLN A 53 -0.96 2.22 15.46
CA GLN A 53 -1.73 2.18 16.69
C GLN A 53 -1.57 0.84 17.42
N GLU A 54 -1.56 -0.26 16.70
CA GLU A 54 -1.32 -1.59 17.28
C GLU A 54 0.09 -1.70 17.90
N ASP A 55 1.05 -1.03 17.29
CA ASP A 55 2.46 -1.06 17.70
C ASP A 55 2.84 0.03 18.72
N LYS A 56 1.88 0.80 19.21
CA LYS A 56 2.16 2.01 20.02
C LYS A 56 3.09 1.79 21.22
N ASP A 57 3.03 0.60 21.82
CA ASP A 57 3.83 0.24 22.98
C ASP A 57 5.10 -0.56 22.63
N ILE A 58 5.37 -0.75 21.34
CA ILE A 58 6.55 -1.46 20.84
C ILE A 58 7.57 -0.43 20.35
N ASP A 59 8.84 -0.60 20.75
CA ASP A 59 9.95 0.21 20.25
C ASP A 59 9.96 0.12 18.70
N PRO A 60 10.08 1.25 17.98
CA PRO A 60 10.12 1.23 16.53
C PRO A 60 11.13 0.26 15.91
N ALA A 61 12.28 0.06 16.58
CA ALA A 61 13.31 -0.88 16.13
C ALA A 61 12.86 -2.34 16.17
N ASP A 62 11.86 -2.66 16.99
CA ASP A 62 11.35 -4.01 17.18
C ASP A 62 10.02 -4.27 16.46
N ARG A 63 9.49 -3.27 15.77
CA ARG A 63 8.22 -3.38 15.07
C ARG A 63 8.36 -4.19 13.79
N LYS A 64 7.38 -5.06 13.53
CA LYS A 64 7.27 -5.78 12.28
C LYS A 64 7.05 -4.79 11.13
N PRO A 65 7.88 -4.80 10.09
CA PRO A 65 7.73 -3.87 8.98
C PRO A 65 6.47 -4.14 8.16
N ILE A 66 5.95 -3.06 7.58
CA ILE A 66 4.91 -3.11 6.55
C ILE A 66 5.62 -3.30 5.21
N ARG A 67 5.24 -4.34 4.46
CA ARG A 67 5.77 -4.56 3.11
C ARG A 67 4.79 -4.00 2.09
N PHE A 68 5.24 -3.01 1.36
CA PHE A 68 4.43 -2.25 0.40
C PHE A 68 4.93 -2.53 -1.02
N PHE A 69 4.13 -3.29 -1.76
CA PHE A 69 4.46 -3.70 -3.13
C PHE A 69 3.89 -2.71 -4.13
N PHE A 70 4.67 -2.41 -5.18
CA PHE A 70 4.33 -1.39 -6.17
C PHE A 70 4.30 -1.96 -7.57
N PHE A 71 3.21 -1.69 -8.28
CA PHE A 71 3.06 -1.85 -9.71
C PHE A 71 2.04 -0.81 -10.20
N SER A 72 2.47 0.44 -10.38
CA SER A 72 1.55 1.55 -10.58
C SER A 72 2.10 2.59 -11.58
N PRO A 73 1.23 3.13 -12.45
CA PRO A 73 1.59 4.20 -13.37
C PRO A 73 1.59 5.58 -12.72
N GLY A 74 1.19 5.71 -11.46
CA GLY A 74 0.97 6.99 -10.79
C GLY A 74 -0.49 7.39 -10.77
N GLY A 75 -0.78 8.68 -10.59
CA GLY A 75 -2.15 9.19 -10.57
C GLY A 75 -2.31 10.48 -9.78
N ASP A 76 -3.30 10.52 -8.91
CA ASP A 76 -3.74 11.71 -8.19
C ASP A 76 -2.69 12.24 -7.22
N LEU A 77 -2.41 13.53 -7.29
CA LEU A 77 -1.38 14.18 -6.47
C LEU A 77 -1.80 14.38 -5.01
N GLU A 78 -3.07 14.61 -4.74
CA GLU A 78 -3.53 14.82 -3.36
C GLU A 78 -3.44 13.52 -2.57
N VAL A 79 -3.89 12.42 -3.16
CA VAL A 79 -3.77 11.09 -2.56
C VAL A 79 -2.29 10.70 -2.42
N ASN A 80 -1.49 11.00 -3.43
CA ASN A 80 -0.04 10.79 -3.41
C ASN A 80 0.60 11.48 -2.21
N ASN A 81 0.33 12.77 -2.01
CA ASN A 81 0.90 13.55 -0.92
C ASN A 81 0.45 13.01 0.44
N ALA A 82 -0.81 12.63 0.57
CA ALA A 82 -1.33 12.02 1.80
C ALA A 82 -0.62 10.71 2.14
N LEU A 83 -0.36 9.86 1.15
CA LEU A 83 0.40 8.62 1.32
C LEU A 83 1.85 8.89 1.73
N ILE A 84 2.52 9.83 1.06
CA ILE A 84 3.89 10.22 1.37
C ILE A 84 4.00 10.69 2.82
N ASP A 85 3.12 11.58 3.23
CA ASP A 85 3.13 12.13 4.59
C ASP A 85 2.85 11.05 5.63
N THR A 86 1.90 10.16 5.35
CA THR A 86 1.60 9.03 6.23
C THR A 86 2.81 8.11 6.42
N ILE A 87 3.50 7.79 5.34
CA ILE A 87 4.72 6.95 5.40
C ILE A 87 5.81 7.65 6.22
N LYS A 88 6.03 8.93 5.97
CA LYS A 88 7.05 9.70 6.70
C LYS A 88 6.76 9.81 8.19
N LEU A 89 5.48 9.92 8.56
CA LEU A 89 5.07 10.00 9.97
C LEU A 89 5.00 8.63 10.65
N SER A 90 4.96 7.55 9.89
CA SER A 90 4.89 6.20 10.43
C SER A 90 6.16 5.85 11.22
N LYS A 91 5.97 5.46 12.47
CA LYS A 91 7.04 4.90 13.30
C LYS A 91 7.25 3.41 13.05
N THR A 92 6.24 2.73 12.52
CA THR A 92 6.37 1.37 12.01
C THR A 92 7.05 1.42 10.65
N PRO A 93 8.15 0.68 10.45
CA PRO A 93 8.88 0.73 9.18
C PRO A 93 8.00 0.34 7.99
N VAL A 94 8.10 1.08 6.90
CA VAL A 94 7.45 0.77 5.63
C VAL A 94 8.54 0.44 4.61
N TRP A 95 8.53 -0.79 4.11
CA TRP A 95 9.45 -1.27 3.10
C TRP A 95 8.75 -1.31 1.74
N GLY A 96 9.26 -0.52 0.81
CA GLY A 96 8.75 -0.49 -0.55
C GLY A 96 9.43 -1.53 -1.43
N ILE A 97 8.67 -2.30 -2.18
CA ILE A 97 9.17 -3.28 -3.13
C ILE A 97 8.58 -2.98 -4.51
N ASN A 98 9.41 -2.53 -5.44
CA ASN A 98 8.98 -2.31 -6.82
C ASN A 98 9.07 -3.63 -7.58
N VAL A 99 7.93 -4.19 -7.96
CA VAL A 99 7.87 -5.49 -8.66
C VAL A 99 7.79 -5.37 -10.18
N GLY A 100 7.69 -4.17 -10.72
CA GLY A 100 7.63 -3.99 -12.17
C GLY A 100 7.74 -2.54 -12.58
N ARG A 101 6.78 -1.71 -12.19
CA ARG A 101 6.80 -0.28 -12.53
C ARG A 101 6.39 0.58 -11.35
N CYS A 102 7.00 1.71 -11.26
CA CYS A 102 6.72 2.72 -10.25
C CYS A 102 6.89 4.09 -10.91
N TYR A 103 5.82 4.60 -11.50
CA TYR A 103 5.89 5.77 -12.37
C TYR A 103 5.22 6.98 -11.74
N SER A 104 5.79 8.16 -11.98
CA SER A 104 5.20 9.45 -11.61
C SER A 104 4.89 9.52 -10.11
N ALA A 105 3.64 9.79 -9.72
CA ALA A 105 3.20 9.86 -8.33
C ALA A 105 3.59 8.61 -7.52
N ALA A 106 3.44 7.42 -8.09
CA ALA A 106 3.82 6.17 -7.42
C ALA A 106 5.33 6.10 -7.11
N ALA A 107 6.18 6.67 -7.97
CA ALA A 107 7.60 6.74 -7.73
C ALA A 107 7.93 7.57 -6.47
N TYR A 108 7.24 8.67 -6.26
CA TYR A 108 7.42 9.49 -5.05
C TYR A 108 6.96 8.78 -3.79
N ILE A 109 5.86 8.03 -3.84
CA ILE A 109 5.43 7.21 -2.71
C ILE A 109 6.49 6.16 -2.39
N PHE A 110 7.01 5.47 -3.41
CA PHE A 110 8.07 4.48 -3.24
C PHE A 110 9.32 5.08 -2.61
N LEU A 111 9.74 6.26 -3.08
CA LEU A 111 10.91 6.96 -2.54
C LEU A 111 10.71 7.42 -1.09
N ALA A 112 9.48 7.62 -0.65
CA ALA A 112 9.18 7.98 0.74
C ALA A 112 9.30 6.79 1.71
N CYS A 113 9.29 5.56 1.23
CA CYS A 113 9.44 4.36 2.06
C CYS A 113 10.78 4.35 2.79
N HIS A 114 10.78 3.77 4.00
CA HIS A 114 11.97 3.74 4.86
C HIS A 114 13.09 2.85 4.31
N LYS A 115 12.72 1.74 3.66
CA LYS A 115 13.61 0.90 2.86
C LYS A 115 12.98 0.62 1.51
N ARG A 116 13.81 0.47 0.49
CA ARG A 116 13.38 0.30 -0.88
C ARG A 116 14.10 -0.85 -1.54
N TYR A 117 13.34 -1.69 -2.20
CA TYR A 117 13.82 -2.85 -2.94
C TYR A 117 13.25 -2.82 -4.35
N CYS A 118 14.04 -3.18 -5.32
CA CYS A 118 13.62 -3.28 -6.72
C CYS A 118 13.94 -4.67 -7.25
N LEU A 119 12.99 -5.30 -7.93
CA LEU A 119 13.28 -6.48 -8.72
C LEU A 119 14.15 -6.10 -9.91
N ALA A 120 14.94 -7.05 -10.41
CA ALA A 120 15.99 -6.78 -11.40
C ALA A 120 15.48 -6.10 -12.68
N SER A 121 14.26 -6.40 -13.10
CA SER A 121 13.65 -5.84 -14.32
C SER A 121 12.64 -4.72 -14.04
N SER A 122 12.51 -4.30 -12.79
CA SER A 122 11.59 -3.23 -12.43
C SER A 122 12.10 -1.86 -12.92
N GLN A 123 11.16 -0.95 -13.13
CA GLN A 123 11.43 0.40 -13.62
C GLN A 123 10.91 1.45 -12.68
N LEU A 124 11.65 2.54 -12.57
CA LEU A 124 11.28 3.75 -11.83
C LEU A 124 11.29 4.91 -12.78
N LEU A 125 10.17 5.61 -12.94
CA LEU A 125 10.07 6.76 -13.84
C LEU A 125 9.65 8.01 -13.07
N LEU A 126 10.51 9.01 -13.13
CA LEU A 126 10.24 10.35 -12.64
C LEU A 126 10.13 11.29 -13.83
N HIS A 127 9.13 12.16 -13.83
CA HIS A 127 8.95 13.18 -14.88
C HIS A 127 8.34 14.43 -14.29
N GLN A 128 8.44 15.53 -15.05
CA GLN A 128 7.75 16.77 -14.70
C GLN A 128 6.24 16.55 -14.76
N GLY A 129 5.53 16.97 -13.72
CA GLY A 129 4.09 16.85 -13.67
C GLY A 129 3.41 17.75 -14.71
N SER A 130 2.23 17.31 -15.14
CA SER A 130 1.35 18.12 -15.98
C SER A 130 -0.03 18.20 -15.34
N GLY A 131 -0.72 19.29 -15.57
CA GLY A 131 -2.07 19.48 -15.02
C GLY A 131 -2.78 20.64 -15.70
N ALA A 132 -4.09 20.70 -15.47
CA ALA A 132 -4.92 21.79 -15.90
C ALA A 132 -5.80 22.25 -14.73
N PHE A 133 -5.98 23.56 -14.62
CA PHE A 133 -6.83 24.17 -13.60
C PHE A 133 -7.90 25.01 -14.29
N SER A 134 -9.13 24.87 -13.83
CA SER A 134 -10.24 25.71 -14.26
C SER A 134 -11.05 26.10 -13.03
N GLY A 135 -11.63 27.28 -13.05
CA GLY A 135 -12.44 27.78 -11.95
C GLY A 135 -13.01 29.15 -12.22
N THR A 136 -13.92 29.57 -11.36
CA THR A 136 -14.48 30.92 -11.31
C THR A 136 -13.89 31.65 -10.10
N TYR A 137 -13.60 32.94 -10.29
CA TYR A 137 -13.13 33.82 -9.21
C TYR A 137 -14.34 34.36 -8.44
#